data_4716a5312fcf1580be77c389a13b8a0a
#
_entry.id   4716a5312fcf1580be77c389a13b8a0a
#
_cell.length_a   1.000
_cell.length_b   1.000
_cell.length_c   1.000
_cell.angle_alpha   90.00
_cell.angle_beta   90.00
_cell.angle_gamma   90.00
#
_symmetry.space_group_name_H-M   'P 1'
#
loop_
_entity.id
_entity.type
_entity.pdbx_description
1 polymer ?
#
loop_
_entity_poly.entity_id
_entity_poly.type
_entity_poly.pdbx_seq_one_letter_code
_entity_poly.pdbx_strand_id
1 'polypeptide(L)'
;MLKVMHDHAHQDLRELHPEYSRILSAAVINKKFRNQLLKDPKRAVSRGFNGEVFKLSLREKKDISSLKGLSLADFASQLAQR
;
A
#
# COMPACT_ATOMS: atom_id res chain seq x y z
N MET A 1 -20.04 8.01 -24.60
CA MET A 1 -19.58 7.99 -24.26
C MET A 1 -19.24 7.70 -23.59
N LEU A 2 -19.31 7.57 -23.48
CA LEU A 2 -18.99 7.43 -22.81
C LEU A 2 -18.22 7.42 -22.38
N LYS A 3 -17.94 7.66 -22.16
CA LYS A 3 -17.07 7.78 -21.63
C LYS A 3 -16.67 8.16 -20.75
N VAL A 4 -16.99 8.26 -20.65
CA VAL A 4 -16.52 8.91 -19.86
C VAL A 4 -16.71 8.63 -18.53
N MET A 5 -17.47 8.41 -18.02
CA MET A 5 -17.81 8.22 -16.91
C MET A 5 -17.28 7.15 -16.16
N HIS A 6 -17.17 6.24 -16.57
CA HIS A 6 -16.45 5.16 -16.03
C HIS A 6 -15.14 5.58 -15.48
N ASP A 7 -14.82 6.73 -15.71
CA ASP A 7 -13.58 7.28 -15.23
C ASP A 7 -13.51 7.41 -13.74
N HIS A 8 -14.63 7.41 -13.06
CA HIS A 8 -14.60 7.57 -11.62
C HIS A 8 -13.88 6.43 -10.92
N ALA A 9 -14.10 5.21 -11.34
CA ALA A 9 -13.40 4.09 -10.74
C ALA A 9 -11.91 4.16 -11.00
N HIS A 10 -11.56 4.60 -12.19
CA HIS A 10 -10.15 4.75 -12.53
C HIS A 10 -9.49 5.85 -11.73
N GLN A 11 -10.24 6.89 -11.43
CA GLN A 11 -9.71 7.99 -10.67
C GLN A 11 -9.34 7.56 -9.27
N ASP A 12 -10.15 6.71 -8.67
CA ASP A 12 -9.85 6.22 -7.34
C ASP A 12 -8.53 5.47 -7.32
N LEU A 13 -8.29 4.65 -8.33
CA LEU A 13 -7.04 3.92 -8.42
C LEU A 13 -5.86 4.83 -8.63
N ARG A 14 -6.06 5.88 -9.42
CA ARG A 14 -4.97 6.82 -9.69
C ARG A 14 -4.59 7.63 -8.48
N GLU A 15 -5.53 7.81 -7.55
CA GLU A 15 -5.25 8.59 -6.35
C GLU A 15 -4.45 7.79 -5.34
N LEU A 16 -4.41 6.48 -5.46
CA LEU A 16 -3.57 5.69 -4.60
C LEU A 16 -2.12 5.92 -4.96
N HIS A 17 -1.32 6.23 -3.97
CA HIS A 17 0.11 6.45 -4.16
C HIS A 17 0.71 5.24 -4.87
N PRO A 18 1.49 5.44 -5.96
CA PRO A 18 2.04 4.32 -6.72
C PRO A 18 2.85 3.33 -5.88
N GLU A 19 3.63 3.82 -4.92
CA GLU A 19 4.40 2.94 -4.06
C GLU A 19 3.51 2.15 -3.11
N TYR A 20 2.43 2.76 -2.64
CA TYR A 20 1.46 2.05 -1.81
C TYR A 20 0.82 0.91 -2.61
N SER A 21 0.52 1.18 -3.86
CA SER A 21 -0.05 0.16 -4.74
C SER A 21 0.90 -1.03 -4.90
N ARG A 22 2.20 -0.75 -5.05
CA ARG A 22 3.21 -1.80 -5.16
C ARG A 22 3.33 -2.60 -3.88
N ILE A 23 3.27 -1.93 -2.73
CA ILE A 23 3.32 -2.58 -1.43
C ILE A 23 2.14 -3.54 -1.28
N LEU A 24 0.94 -3.07 -1.62
CA LEU A 24 -0.26 -3.89 -1.50
C LEU A 24 -0.22 -5.06 -2.46
N SER A 25 0.26 -4.86 -3.68
CA SER A 25 0.39 -5.95 -4.64
C SER A 25 1.35 -7.02 -4.11
N ALA A 26 2.48 -6.62 -3.55
CA ALA A 26 3.42 -7.56 -2.98
C ALA A 26 2.79 -8.35 -1.83
N ALA A 27 2.00 -7.68 -1.00
CA ALA A 27 1.35 -8.32 0.13
C ALA A 27 0.30 -9.34 -0.33
N VAL A 28 -0.37 -9.07 -1.44
CA VAL A 28 -1.37 -9.99 -1.96
C VAL A 28 -0.73 -11.27 -2.49
N ILE A 29 0.40 -11.15 -3.18
CA ILE A 29 1.02 -12.31 -3.82
C ILE A 29 1.99 -13.05 -2.92
N ASN A 30 2.38 -12.46 -1.79
CA ASN A 30 3.36 -13.11 -0.92
C ASN A 30 2.90 -13.05 0.53
N LYS A 31 2.54 -14.21 1.06
CA LYS A 31 2.01 -14.30 2.42
C LYS A 31 3.02 -13.85 3.46
N LYS A 32 4.28 -14.22 3.28
CA LYS A 32 5.32 -13.87 4.24
C LYS A 32 5.50 -12.35 4.32
N PHE A 33 5.56 -11.70 3.17
CA PHE A 33 5.67 -10.25 3.15
C PHE A 33 4.44 -9.60 3.77
N ARG A 34 3.25 -10.14 3.44
CA ARG A 34 2.00 -9.61 4.00
C ARG A 34 2.04 -9.67 5.53
N ASN A 35 2.45 -10.81 6.08
CA ASN A 35 2.51 -10.95 7.53
C ASN A 35 3.49 -9.96 8.16
N GLN A 36 4.62 -9.75 7.51
CA GLN A 36 5.60 -8.79 8.00
C GLN A 36 5.06 -7.37 7.91
N LEU A 37 4.37 -7.06 6.82
CA LEU A 37 3.79 -5.74 6.60
C LEU A 37 2.77 -5.41 7.68
N LEU A 38 1.90 -6.36 8.01
CA LEU A 38 0.85 -6.12 8.99
C LEU A 38 1.39 -6.08 10.40
N LYS A 39 2.49 -6.78 10.65
CA LYS A 39 3.08 -6.81 11.98
C LYS A 39 3.95 -5.58 12.24
N ASP A 40 4.72 -5.17 11.24
CA ASP A 40 5.65 -4.05 11.38
C ASP A 40 5.79 -3.36 10.02
N PRO A 41 4.83 -2.52 9.67
CA PRO A 41 4.77 -1.92 8.34
C PRO A 41 6.03 -1.13 7.98
N LYS A 42 6.52 -0.31 8.89
CA LYS A 42 7.68 0.52 8.61
C LYS A 42 8.90 -0.32 8.27
N ARG A 43 9.11 -1.38 9.05
CA ARG A 43 10.25 -2.25 8.84
C ARG A 43 10.12 -3.03 7.53
N ALA A 44 8.91 -3.52 7.25
CA ALA A 44 8.67 -4.30 6.05
C ALA A 44 8.95 -3.47 4.80
N VAL A 45 8.46 -2.23 4.76
CA VAL A 45 8.68 -1.39 3.58
C VAL A 45 10.12 -0.92 3.49
N SER A 46 10.81 -0.77 4.62
CA SER A 46 12.22 -0.37 4.60
C SER A 46 13.11 -1.47 4.06
N ARG A 47 12.75 -2.74 4.29
CA ARG A 47 13.50 -3.87 3.76
C ARG A 47 13.22 -4.14 2.30
N GLY A 48 12.05 -3.73 1.83
CA GLY A 48 11.68 -3.96 0.45
C GLY A 48 11.17 -5.36 0.20
N PHE A 49 11.02 -5.68 -1.08
CA PHE A 49 10.47 -6.96 -1.50
C PHE A 49 11.16 -7.37 -2.80
N ASN A 50 11.64 -8.62 -2.86
CA ASN A 50 12.32 -9.15 -4.04
C ASN A 50 13.51 -8.30 -4.49
N GLY A 51 14.25 -7.75 -3.53
CA GLY A 51 15.42 -6.94 -3.86
C GLY A 51 15.12 -5.53 -4.26
N GLU A 52 13.85 -5.14 -4.31
CA GLU A 52 13.45 -3.78 -4.63
C GLU A 52 12.99 -3.06 -3.39
N VAL A 53 13.42 -1.82 -3.23
CA VAL A 53 12.96 -1.01 -2.10
C VAL A 53 11.76 -0.17 -2.53
N PHE A 54 10.91 0.14 -1.57
CA PHE A 54 9.78 1.02 -1.81
C PHE A 54 10.22 2.46 -1.54
N LYS A 55 9.96 3.34 -2.49
CA LYS A 55 10.42 4.74 -2.39
C LYS A 55 9.37 5.55 -1.67
N LEU A 56 9.53 5.65 -0.38
CA LEU A 56 8.62 6.42 0.47
C LEU A 56 9.41 7.49 1.21
N SER A 57 8.78 8.65 1.39
CA SER A 57 9.36 9.70 2.23
C SER A 57 9.27 9.28 3.69
N LEU A 58 9.96 10.02 4.55
CA LEU A 58 9.89 9.76 5.98
C LEU A 58 8.47 9.92 6.50
N ARG A 59 7.74 10.90 5.98
CA ARG A 59 6.37 11.12 6.38
C ARG A 59 5.49 9.95 5.98
N GLU A 60 5.68 9.45 4.76
CA GLU A 60 4.90 8.32 4.27
C GLU A 60 5.19 7.07 5.08
N LYS A 61 6.45 6.85 5.45
CA LYS A 61 6.80 5.71 6.30
C LYS A 61 6.17 5.84 7.68
N LYS A 62 6.11 7.06 8.19
CA LYS A 62 5.47 7.30 9.48
C LYS A 62 3.98 7.03 9.41
N ASP A 63 3.34 7.48 8.33
CA ASP A 63 1.92 7.23 8.13
C ASP A 63 1.62 5.76 8.08
N ILE A 64 2.42 5.01 7.31
CA ILE A 64 2.17 3.59 7.13
C ILE A 64 2.43 2.83 8.43
N SER A 65 3.35 3.30 9.26
CA SER A 65 3.65 2.64 10.52
C SER A 65 2.48 2.71 11.50
N SER A 66 1.60 3.69 11.33
CA SER A 66 0.42 3.82 12.19
C SER A 66 -0.63 2.74 11.92
N LEU A 67 -0.45 1.97 10.85
CA LEU A 67 -1.41 0.94 10.45
C LEU A 67 -1.05 -0.44 10.98
N LYS A 68 -0.13 -0.50 11.90
CA LYS A 68 0.32 -1.74 12.51
C LYS A 68 -0.85 -2.46 13.17
N GLY A 69 -0.91 -3.77 12.98
CA GLY A 69 -1.92 -4.59 13.64
C GLY A 69 -3.25 -4.70 12.94
N LEU A 70 -3.41 -4.08 11.78
CA LEU A 70 -4.64 -4.17 11.03
C LEU A 70 -4.66 -5.43 10.15
N SER A 71 -5.87 -5.83 9.71
CA SER A 71 -5.98 -6.82 8.64
C SER A 71 -5.52 -6.18 7.34
N LEU A 72 -5.25 -7.00 6.33
CA LEU A 72 -4.84 -6.45 5.04
C LEU A 72 -5.93 -5.57 4.43
N ALA A 73 -7.20 -5.97 4.57
CA ALA A 73 -8.30 -5.17 4.04
C ALA A 73 -8.36 -3.81 4.71
N ASP A 74 -8.23 -3.77 6.03
CA ASP A 74 -8.25 -2.50 6.76
C ASP A 74 -7.02 -1.66 6.44
N PHE A 75 -5.87 -2.32 6.33
CA PHE A 75 -4.62 -1.66 5.96
C PHE A 75 -4.78 -0.95 4.62
N ALA A 76 -5.28 -1.70 3.61
CA ALA A 76 -5.46 -1.13 2.29
C ALA A 76 -6.46 0.02 2.30
N SER A 77 -7.55 -0.13 3.04
CA SER A 77 -8.56 0.91 3.15
C SER A 77 -7.98 2.20 3.74
N GLN A 78 -7.17 2.07 4.77
CA GLN A 78 -6.54 3.23 5.41
C GLN A 78 -5.54 3.90 4.46
N LEU A 79 -4.77 3.11 3.71
CA LEU A 79 -3.84 3.69 2.74
C LEU A 79 -4.58 4.48 1.67
N ALA A 80 -5.71 3.99 1.22
CA ALA A 80 -6.49 4.66 0.19
C ALA A 80 -7.01 6.02 0.65
N GLN A 81 -7.09 6.23 1.95
CA GLN A 81 -7.58 7.49 2.51
C GLN A 81 -6.46 8.51 2.75
N ARG A 82 -5.22 8.11 2.57
CA ARG A 82 -4.08 9.00 2.80
C ARG A 82 -3.80 9.85 1.53
#